data_7e71236ffec9f37ebe2e8e038ecfba1e
#
_entry.id   7e71236ffec9f37ebe2e8e038ecfba1e
#
_cell.length_a   1.000
_cell.length_b   1.000
_cell.length_c   1.000
_cell.angle_alpha   90.00
_cell.angle_beta   90.00
_cell.angle_gamma   90.00
#
_symmetry.space_group_name_H-M   'P 1'
#
loop_
_entity.id
_entity.type
_entity.pdbx_description
1 polymer ?
#
loop_
_entity_poly.entity_id
_entity_poly.type
_entity_poly.pdbx_seq_one_letter_code
_entity_poly.pdbx_strand_id
1 'polypeptide(L)'
;MTKVREAAFEDFEEICALIERNYIGARKRSLYEWYHLWKNNHEYLMREKSWPIGWVLENNKKEVVGFLGNIPVPYEFNGKKIIAAVSSSWTTDIKYRNYSMLLLKSYFNQSNCDLFLTTTANYISEKILPFFGSRKIPVTSYGISCFWIIKYRKFFLSVLKKKGFPFGSIISAPISLFFRSLDLLKGSHFKKCNINIHS
;
A
#
# COMPACT_ATOMS: atom_id res chain seq x y z
N MET A 1 23.55 -16.94 8.97
CA MET A 1 22.28 -17.07 9.71
C MET A 1 21.35 -15.95 9.25
N THR A 2 20.11 -16.25 8.92
CA THR A 2 19.15 -15.26 8.49
C THR A 2 18.67 -14.46 9.70
N LYS A 3 18.61 -13.12 9.63
CA LYS A 3 18.19 -12.24 10.72
C LYS A 3 17.19 -11.20 10.24
N VAL A 4 16.37 -10.69 11.16
CA VAL A 4 15.51 -9.54 10.94
C VAL A 4 16.16 -8.31 11.56
N ARG A 5 16.10 -7.18 10.87
CA ARG A 5 16.44 -5.86 11.38
C ARG A 5 15.45 -4.82 10.86
N GLU A 6 15.45 -3.66 11.48
CA GLU A 6 14.72 -2.52 10.93
C GLU A 6 15.25 -2.15 9.55
N ALA A 7 14.34 -1.77 8.67
CA ALA A 7 14.67 -1.28 7.34
C ALA A 7 15.13 0.19 7.44
N ALA A 8 16.20 0.50 6.72
CA ALA A 8 16.69 1.85 6.55
C ALA A 8 16.31 2.39 5.15
N PHE A 9 16.39 3.70 4.94
CA PHE A 9 16.13 4.28 3.62
C PHE A 9 17.16 3.87 2.57
N GLU A 10 18.35 3.50 3.01
CA GLU A 10 19.44 2.98 2.18
C GLU A 10 19.11 1.61 1.57
N ASP A 11 18.21 0.84 2.20
CA ASP A 11 17.74 -0.47 1.67
C ASP A 11 16.78 -0.31 0.47
N PHE A 12 16.43 0.90 0.07
CA PHE A 12 15.42 1.21 -0.93
C PHE A 12 15.59 0.41 -2.23
N GLU A 13 16.78 0.40 -2.81
CA GLU A 13 17.03 -0.28 -4.09
C GLU A 13 16.88 -1.80 -3.96
N GLU A 14 17.39 -2.39 -2.88
CA GLU A 14 17.27 -3.82 -2.62
C GLU A 14 15.82 -4.23 -2.35
N ILE A 15 15.06 -3.41 -1.61
CA ILE A 15 13.63 -3.67 -1.36
C ILE A 15 12.83 -3.54 -2.65
N CYS A 16 13.10 -2.54 -3.50
CA CYS A 16 12.44 -2.44 -4.81
C CYS A 16 12.74 -3.66 -5.67
N ALA A 17 13.99 -4.09 -5.76
CA ALA A 17 14.37 -5.29 -6.50
C ALA A 17 13.70 -6.56 -5.94
N LEU A 18 13.59 -6.69 -4.61
CA LEU A 18 12.87 -7.79 -3.96
C LEU A 18 11.38 -7.79 -4.36
N ILE A 19 10.73 -6.63 -4.35
CA ILE A 19 9.31 -6.52 -4.71
C ILE A 19 9.11 -6.84 -6.19
N GLU A 20 9.95 -6.30 -7.09
CA GLU A 20 9.87 -6.53 -8.53
C GLU A 20 9.99 -8.02 -8.89
N ARG A 21 10.95 -8.75 -8.29
CA ARG A 21 11.16 -10.17 -8.58
C ARG A 21 10.09 -11.10 -8.01
N ASN A 22 9.34 -10.66 -6.99
CA ASN A 22 8.31 -11.47 -6.35
C ASN A 22 6.88 -11.13 -6.80
N TYR A 23 6.64 -9.95 -7.37
CA TYR A 23 5.32 -9.51 -7.83
C TYR A 23 5.35 -9.19 -9.33
N ILE A 24 4.75 -10.03 -10.15
CA ILE A 24 4.63 -9.82 -11.59
C ILE A 24 3.86 -8.52 -11.85
N GLY A 25 4.50 -7.59 -12.55
CA GLY A 25 3.91 -6.29 -12.88
C GLY A 25 3.94 -5.27 -11.74
N ALA A 26 4.71 -5.52 -10.69
CA ALA A 26 4.98 -4.50 -9.69
C ALA A 26 5.66 -3.28 -10.34
N ARG A 27 5.13 -2.10 -10.05
CA ARG A 27 5.75 -0.86 -10.49
C ARG A 27 6.88 -0.50 -9.52
N LYS A 28 8.07 -0.23 -10.06
CA LYS A 28 9.16 0.35 -9.26
C LYS A 28 8.70 1.71 -8.71
N ARG A 29 8.70 1.86 -7.40
CA ARG A 29 8.46 3.14 -6.75
C ARG A 29 9.72 3.99 -6.86
N SER A 30 9.56 5.31 -7.03
CA SER A 30 10.67 6.23 -6.91
C SER A 30 11.05 6.41 -5.44
N LEU A 31 12.29 6.83 -5.20
CA LEU A 31 12.74 7.21 -3.85
C LEU A 31 11.87 8.32 -3.25
N TYR A 32 11.37 9.25 -4.08
CA TYR A 32 10.43 10.28 -3.68
C TYR A 32 9.11 9.70 -3.15
N GLU A 33 8.52 8.69 -3.84
CA GLU A 33 7.29 8.02 -3.38
C GLU A 33 7.51 7.31 -2.05
N TRP A 34 8.71 6.75 -1.83
CA TRP A 34 9.10 6.16 -0.57
C TRP A 34 9.17 7.19 0.55
N TYR A 35 9.90 8.28 0.35
CA TYR A 35 9.97 9.37 1.33
C TYR A 35 8.60 9.95 1.63
N HIS A 36 7.71 10.03 0.64
CA HIS A 36 6.36 10.54 0.84
C HIS A 36 5.52 9.64 1.75
N LEU A 37 5.67 8.32 1.65
CA LEU A 37 4.96 7.38 2.52
C LEU A 37 5.36 7.46 3.99
N TRP A 38 6.63 7.72 4.28
CA TRP A 38 7.15 7.69 5.65
C TRP A 38 7.64 9.04 6.15
N LYS A 39 8.39 9.78 5.37
CA LYS A 39 9.11 10.97 5.84
C LYS A 39 8.34 12.27 5.62
N ASN A 40 7.58 12.40 4.54
CA ASN A 40 6.90 13.65 4.18
C ASN A 40 5.41 13.67 4.53
N ASN A 41 4.82 12.54 4.88
CA ASN A 41 3.38 12.42 5.03
C ASN A 41 2.90 12.61 6.47
N HIS A 42 3.79 12.74 7.45
CA HIS A 42 3.38 12.69 8.85
C HIS A 42 4.05 13.70 9.75
N GLU A 43 3.24 14.56 10.36
CA GLU A 43 3.60 15.32 11.56
C GLU A 43 4.15 14.42 12.68
N TYR A 44 3.76 13.15 12.72
CA TYR A 44 4.18 12.16 13.70
C TYR A 44 5.63 11.73 13.56
N LEU A 45 6.12 11.53 12.33
CA LEU A 45 7.54 11.21 12.11
C LEU A 45 8.46 12.36 12.53
N MET A 46 7.94 13.59 12.54
CA MET A 46 8.67 14.75 13.06
C MET A 46 8.64 14.83 14.58
N ARG A 47 7.60 14.29 15.22
CA ARG A 47 7.46 14.31 16.69
C ARG A 47 8.09 13.09 17.35
N GLU A 48 7.94 11.92 16.72
CA GLU A 48 8.50 10.66 17.20
C GLU A 48 9.69 10.26 16.34
N LYS A 49 10.89 10.52 16.82
CA LYS A 49 12.17 10.26 16.11
C LYS A 49 12.45 8.80 15.76
N SER A 50 11.53 7.87 16.03
CA SER A 50 11.80 6.42 15.97
C SER A 50 10.70 5.57 15.35
N TRP A 51 9.92 6.08 14.37
CA TRP A 51 8.99 5.20 13.65
C TRP A 51 9.75 4.29 12.69
N PRO A 52 9.72 2.96 12.88
CA PRO A 52 10.35 2.04 11.93
C PRO A 52 9.59 2.04 10.60
N ILE A 53 10.28 2.28 9.50
CA ILE A 53 9.68 2.24 8.15
C ILE A 53 9.27 0.83 7.73
N GLY A 54 9.77 -0.17 8.43
CA GLY A 54 9.51 -1.58 8.24
C GLY A 54 10.67 -2.43 8.73
N TRP A 55 10.63 -3.71 8.35
CA TRP A 55 11.69 -4.68 8.68
C TRP A 55 12.13 -5.41 7.43
N VAL A 56 13.42 -5.67 7.37
CA VAL A 56 14.03 -6.51 6.33
C VAL A 56 14.51 -7.83 6.93
N LEU A 57 14.39 -8.87 6.13
CA LEU A 57 15.02 -10.15 6.37
C LEU A 57 16.33 -10.20 5.59
N GLU A 58 17.44 -10.32 6.28
CA GLU A 58 18.78 -10.30 5.73
C GLU A 58 19.38 -11.72 5.78
N ASN A 59 19.96 -12.17 4.68
CA ASN A 59 20.64 -13.47 4.63
C ASN A 59 22.10 -13.39 5.11
N ASN A 60 22.82 -14.50 5.05
CA ASN A 60 24.24 -14.59 5.48
C ASN A 60 25.19 -13.68 4.68
N LYS A 61 24.78 -13.30 3.45
CA LYS A 61 25.55 -12.41 2.57
C LYS A 61 25.17 -10.96 2.75
N LYS A 62 24.31 -10.64 3.73
CA LYS A 62 23.71 -9.31 3.96
C LYS A 62 22.79 -8.82 2.85
N GLU A 63 22.28 -9.72 2.01
CA GLU A 63 21.31 -9.39 0.96
C GLU A 63 19.89 -9.33 1.56
N VAL A 64 19.06 -8.36 1.12
CA VAL A 64 17.66 -8.27 1.51
C VAL A 64 16.83 -9.31 0.75
N VAL A 65 16.34 -10.30 1.49
CA VAL A 65 15.57 -11.44 0.98
C VAL A 65 14.12 -11.47 1.47
N GLY A 66 13.74 -10.50 2.29
CA GLY A 66 12.36 -10.29 2.74
C GLY A 66 12.15 -8.87 3.24
N PHE A 67 10.91 -8.38 3.13
CA PHE A 67 10.52 -7.05 3.58
C PHE A 67 9.06 -7.03 4.06
N LEU A 68 8.81 -6.24 5.08
CA LEU A 68 7.48 -5.86 5.55
C LEU A 68 7.50 -4.38 5.90
N GLY A 69 6.78 -3.58 5.14
CA GLY A 69 6.67 -2.13 5.37
C GLY A 69 5.66 -1.80 6.48
N ASN A 70 5.90 -0.69 7.15
CA ASN A 70 5.15 -0.20 8.30
C ASN A 70 4.79 1.27 8.11
N ILE A 71 3.59 1.54 7.59
CA ILE A 71 3.14 2.90 7.27
C ILE A 71 2.33 3.44 8.43
N PRO A 72 2.72 4.57 9.05
CA PRO A 72 1.92 5.22 10.08
C PRO A 72 0.72 5.93 9.43
N VAL A 73 -0.48 5.67 9.93
CA VAL A 73 -1.70 6.35 9.46
C VAL A 73 -2.46 6.90 10.66
N PRO A 74 -2.67 8.22 10.71
CA PRO A 74 -3.46 8.82 11.77
C PRO A 74 -4.96 8.54 11.54
N TYR A 75 -5.65 8.22 12.62
CA TYR A 75 -7.10 8.10 12.70
C TYR A 75 -7.65 8.93 13.84
N GLU A 76 -8.93 9.20 13.80
CA GLU A 76 -9.68 9.77 14.91
C GLU A 76 -10.79 8.80 15.31
N PHE A 77 -10.86 8.51 16.59
CA PHE A 77 -11.89 7.68 17.17
C PHE A 77 -12.42 8.34 18.46
N ASN A 78 -13.73 8.67 18.46
CA ASN A 78 -14.39 9.37 19.58
C ASN A 78 -13.65 10.66 20.01
N GLY A 79 -13.20 11.47 19.06
CA GLY A 79 -12.45 12.70 19.30
C GLY A 79 -11.00 12.50 19.77
N LYS A 80 -10.55 11.25 19.89
CA LYS A 80 -9.16 10.93 20.27
C LYS A 80 -8.37 10.57 19.01
N LYS A 81 -7.24 11.23 18.81
CA LYS A 81 -6.27 10.88 17.76
C LYS A 81 -5.56 9.58 18.13
N ILE A 82 -5.52 8.63 17.22
CA ILE A 82 -4.81 7.35 17.33
C ILE A 82 -3.92 7.15 16.11
N ILE A 83 -2.84 6.39 16.27
CA ILE A 83 -1.93 6.02 15.21
C ILE A 83 -2.10 4.54 14.88
N ALA A 84 -2.40 4.24 13.63
CA ALA A 84 -2.39 2.88 13.15
C ALA A 84 -1.08 2.56 12.42
N ALA A 85 -0.49 1.42 12.74
CA ALA A 85 0.54 0.79 11.94
C ALA A 85 -0.13 0.02 10.81
N VAL A 86 0.08 0.43 9.57
CA VAL A 86 -0.49 -0.24 8.39
C VAL A 86 0.60 -1.05 7.70
N SER A 87 0.42 -2.39 7.66
CA SER A 87 1.36 -3.27 6.99
C SER A 87 1.32 -3.07 5.46
N SER A 88 2.48 -3.08 4.83
CA SER A 88 2.62 -2.90 3.37
C SER A 88 3.69 -3.82 2.80
N SER A 89 3.45 -4.33 1.59
CA SER A 89 4.46 -5.03 0.80
C SER A 89 5.13 -6.22 1.53
N TRP A 90 4.38 -6.96 2.34
CA TRP A 90 4.93 -8.18 2.96
C TRP A 90 5.32 -9.19 1.89
N THR A 91 6.62 -9.33 1.68
CA THR A 91 7.19 -10.20 0.66
C THR A 91 8.48 -10.87 1.15
N THR A 92 8.75 -12.06 0.64
CA THR A 92 9.95 -12.82 0.96
C THR A 92 10.29 -13.71 -0.23
N ASP A 93 11.56 -13.79 -0.57
CA ASP A 93 12.04 -14.72 -1.59
C ASP A 93 11.68 -16.16 -1.25
N ILE A 94 11.33 -16.96 -2.26
CA ILE A 94 10.82 -18.33 -2.10
C ILE A 94 11.69 -19.17 -1.16
N LYS A 95 13.01 -19.06 -1.30
CA LYS A 95 13.98 -19.82 -0.48
C LYS A 95 13.95 -19.49 1.01
N TYR A 96 13.42 -18.31 1.36
CA TYR A 96 13.42 -17.76 2.72
C TYR A 96 12.01 -17.67 3.33
N ARG A 97 10.99 -18.21 2.67
CA ARG A 97 9.58 -18.12 3.13
C ARG A 97 9.36 -18.63 4.55
N ASN A 98 10.11 -19.62 4.98
CA ASN A 98 10.03 -20.14 6.34
C ASN A 98 10.40 -19.11 7.41
N TYR A 99 11.15 -18.07 7.04
CA TYR A 99 11.54 -16.98 7.92
C TYR A 99 10.58 -15.76 7.85
N SER A 100 9.61 -15.77 6.95
CA SER A 100 8.72 -14.62 6.73
C SER A 100 7.89 -14.25 7.96
N MET A 101 7.60 -15.21 8.84
CA MET A 101 6.91 -15.00 10.12
C MET A 101 7.70 -14.13 11.09
N LEU A 102 9.04 -14.09 10.98
CA LEU A 102 9.88 -13.23 11.82
C LEU A 102 9.63 -11.75 11.52
N LEU A 103 9.33 -11.40 10.27
CA LEU A 103 8.93 -10.03 9.90
C LEU A 103 7.63 -9.62 10.59
N LEU A 104 6.62 -10.49 10.58
CA LEU A 104 5.35 -10.23 11.29
C LEU A 104 5.56 -10.12 12.80
N LYS A 105 6.41 -10.98 13.37
CA LYS A 105 6.75 -10.90 14.80
C LYS A 105 7.33 -9.53 15.15
N SER A 106 8.26 -9.02 14.35
CA SER A 106 8.84 -7.69 14.56
C SER A 106 7.79 -6.58 14.40
N TYR A 107 6.93 -6.69 13.38
CA TYR A 107 5.84 -5.74 13.15
C TYR A 107 4.85 -5.66 14.33
N PHE A 108 4.41 -6.79 14.86
CA PHE A 108 3.46 -6.81 15.98
C PHE A 108 4.09 -6.54 17.35
N ASN A 109 5.42 -6.60 17.45
CA ASN A 109 6.13 -6.30 18.71
C ASN A 109 6.45 -4.80 18.89
N GLN A 110 6.16 -3.94 17.90
CA GLN A 110 6.34 -2.50 18.09
C GLN A 110 5.32 -1.92 19.07
N SER A 111 5.72 -0.89 19.82
CA SER A 111 4.86 -0.22 20.81
C SER A 111 4.42 1.19 20.39
N ASN A 112 4.83 1.65 19.21
CA ASN A 112 4.67 3.04 18.78
C ASN A 112 3.30 3.33 18.13
N CYS A 113 2.35 2.38 18.18
CA CYS A 113 1.04 2.52 17.56
C CYS A 113 -0.08 2.04 18.50
N ASP A 114 -1.26 2.60 18.30
CA ASP A 114 -2.47 2.22 19.05
C ASP A 114 -3.21 1.05 18.36
N LEU A 115 -2.97 0.83 17.06
CA LEU A 115 -3.70 -0.14 16.25
C LEU A 115 -2.83 -0.71 15.15
N PHE A 116 -2.97 -2.02 14.89
CA PHE A 116 -2.38 -2.68 13.72
C PHE A 116 -3.44 -2.92 12.65
N LEU A 117 -3.15 -2.55 11.41
CA LEU A 117 -4.04 -2.73 10.26
C LEU A 117 -3.34 -3.43 9.10
N THR A 118 -4.08 -4.32 8.45
CA THR A 118 -3.70 -4.92 7.18
C THR A 118 -4.87 -4.76 6.21
N THR A 119 -4.72 -3.90 5.20
CA THR A 119 -5.79 -3.55 4.25
C THR A 119 -5.74 -4.37 2.95
N THR A 120 -4.62 -5.03 2.68
CA THR A 120 -4.36 -5.75 1.42
C THR A 120 -3.95 -7.21 1.66
N ALA A 121 -4.54 -7.83 2.69
CA ALA A 121 -4.30 -9.24 2.97
C ALA A 121 -4.75 -10.10 1.76
N ASN A 122 -3.85 -10.96 1.27
CA ASN A 122 -4.19 -12.00 0.33
C ASN A 122 -4.63 -13.27 1.08
N TYR A 123 -5.09 -14.28 0.34
CA TYR A 123 -5.58 -15.53 0.90
C TYR A 123 -4.60 -16.23 1.88
N ILE A 124 -3.29 -16.11 1.65
CA ILE A 124 -2.26 -16.71 2.52
C ILE A 124 -2.10 -15.89 3.79
N SER A 125 -1.92 -14.57 3.66
CA SER A 125 -1.77 -13.67 4.81
C SER A 125 -3.02 -13.64 5.68
N GLU A 126 -4.21 -13.74 5.10
CA GLU A 126 -5.48 -13.82 5.83
C GLU A 126 -5.55 -15.02 6.79
N LYS A 127 -4.89 -16.14 6.44
CA LYS A 127 -4.79 -17.31 7.31
C LYS A 127 -3.74 -17.19 8.40
N ILE A 128 -2.72 -16.40 8.17
CA ILE A 128 -1.58 -16.26 9.09
C ILE A 128 -1.82 -15.19 10.15
N LEU A 129 -2.43 -14.06 9.78
CA LEU A 129 -2.64 -12.92 10.67
C LEU A 129 -3.38 -13.25 11.98
N PRO A 130 -4.37 -14.16 12.02
CA PRO A 130 -5.04 -14.56 13.27
C PRO A 130 -4.10 -15.14 14.33
N PHE A 131 -2.98 -15.78 13.93
CA PHE A 131 -1.97 -16.28 14.88
C PHE A 131 -1.29 -15.16 15.68
N PHE A 132 -1.37 -13.92 15.20
CA PHE A 132 -0.91 -12.70 15.86
C PHE A 132 -2.04 -11.91 16.52
N GLY A 133 -3.20 -12.52 16.75
CA GLY A 133 -4.36 -11.88 17.39
C GLY A 133 -5.17 -10.94 16.49
N SER A 134 -4.87 -10.88 15.20
CA SER A 134 -5.63 -10.05 14.24
C SER A 134 -7.04 -10.60 14.04
N ARG A 135 -8.00 -9.70 13.93
CA ARG A 135 -9.40 -10.04 13.67
C ARG A 135 -9.84 -9.43 12.33
N LYS A 136 -10.58 -10.20 11.56
CA LYS A 136 -11.21 -9.71 10.34
C LYS A 136 -12.35 -8.76 10.70
N ILE A 137 -12.34 -7.56 10.12
CA ILE A 137 -13.45 -6.63 10.29
C ILE A 137 -14.67 -7.20 9.57
N PRO A 138 -15.82 -7.32 10.22
CA PRO A 138 -17.03 -7.89 9.62
C PRO A 138 -17.67 -6.87 8.66
N VAL A 139 -17.12 -6.72 7.47
CA VAL A 139 -17.69 -5.90 6.39
C VAL A 139 -18.20 -6.81 5.29
N THR A 140 -19.43 -6.58 4.84
CA THR A 140 -20.10 -7.42 3.84
C THR A 140 -19.56 -7.24 2.41
N SER A 141 -18.72 -6.22 2.15
CA SER A 141 -18.31 -5.82 0.81
C SER A 141 -16.80 -5.62 0.63
N TYR A 142 -15.99 -6.53 1.15
CA TYR A 142 -14.51 -6.46 1.04
C TYR A 142 -13.94 -6.37 -0.38
N GLY A 143 -14.65 -6.87 -1.37
CA GLY A 143 -14.22 -6.86 -2.76
C GLY A 143 -14.68 -5.62 -3.54
N ILE A 144 -15.41 -4.70 -2.93
CA ILE A 144 -15.96 -3.53 -3.61
C ILE A 144 -15.04 -2.33 -3.41
N SER A 145 -14.43 -1.87 -4.50
CA SER A 145 -13.65 -0.64 -4.52
C SER A 145 -14.43 0.42 -5.29
N CYS A 146 -14.65 1.56 -4.65
CA CYS A 146 -15.18 2.75 -5.34
C CYS A 146 -14.02 3.60 -5.84
N PHE A 147 -14.07 4.01 -7.10
CA PHE A 147 -13.09 4.91 -7.67
C PHE A 147 -13.77 5.91 -8.62
N TRP A 148 -13.19 7.11 -8.73
CA TRP A 148 -13.61 8.12 -9.66
C TRP A 148 -12.54 8.37 -10.70
N ILE A 149 -12.93 8.45 -11.96
CA ILE A 149 -12.04 8.76 -13.05
C ILE A 149 -11.97 10.27 -13.22
N ILE A 150 -10.88 10.89 -12.77
CA ILE A 150 -10.66 12.34 -12.88
C ILE A 150 -10.18 12.73 -14.28
N LYS A 151 -9.38 11.89 -14.92
CA LYS A 151 -8.78 12.13 -16.25
C LYS A 151 -9.05 10.93 -17.18
N TYR A 152 -10.23 10.92 -17.81
CA TYR A 152 -10.69 9.83 -18.69
C TYR A 152 -9.65 9.41 -19.72
N ARG A 153 -9.06 10.36 -20.48
CA ARG A 153 -8.09 10.06 -21.51
C ARG A 153 -6.87 9.29 -20.98
N LYS A 154 -6.32 9.73 -19.83
CA LYS A 154 -5.17 9.04 -19.21
C LYS A 154 -5.55 7.66 -18.69
N PHE A 155 -6.74 7.52 -18.12
CA PHE A 155 -7.25 6.25 -17.62
C PHE A 155 -7.39 5.24 -18.76
N PHE A 156 -8.14 5.58 -19.82
CA PHE A 156 -8.33 4.66 -20.94
C PHE A 156 -7.05 4.36 -21.69
N LEU A 157 -6.16 5.33 -21.86
CA LEU A 157 -4.84 5.08 -22.44
C LEU A 157 -4.04 4.05 -21.61
N SER A 158 -4.09 4.16 -20.29
CA SER A 158 -3.42 3.20 -19.40
C SER A 158 -4.01 1.80 -19.51
N VAL A 159 -5.34 1.69 -19.54
CA VAL A 159 -6.05 0.40 -19.69
C VAL A 159 -5.73 -0.25 -21.05
N LEU A 160 -5.77 0.53 -22.13
CA LEU A 160 -5.48 0.02 -23.49
C LEU A 160 -4.02 -0.44 -23.62
N LYS A 161 -3.07 0.34 -23.06
CA LYS A 161 -1.66 -0.09 -22.99
C LYS A 161 -1.48 -1.38 -22.20
N LYS A 162 -2.13 -1.50 -21.05
CA LYS A 162 -2.05 -2.71 -20.23
C LYS A 162 -2.62 -3.94 -20.93
N LYS A 163 -3.60 -3.75 -21.81
CA LYS A 163 -4.19 -4.82 -22.65
C LYS A 163 -3.47 -5.04 -23.97
N GLY A 164 -2.36 -4.33 -24.23
CA GLY A 164 -1.54 -4.53 -25.43
C GLY A 164 -2.13 -3.96 -26.73
N PHE A 165 -3.08 -3.01 -26.67
CA PHE A 165 -3.65 -2.38 -27.84
C PHE A 165 -2.66 -1.39 -28.49
N PRO A 166 -2.18 -1.63 -29.72
CA PRO A 166 -1.12 -0.82 -30.34
C PRO A 166 -1.54 0.62 -30.65
N PHE A 167 -2.84 0.88 -30.88
CA PHE A 167 -3.39 2.20 -31.19
C PHE A 167 -4.13 2.85 -30.03
N GLY A 168 -3.76 2.52 -28.78
CA GLY A 168 -4.45 2.99 -27.57
C GLY A 168 -4.56 4.51 -27.45
N SER A 169 -3.59 5.28 -28.00
CA SER A 169 -3.62 6.75 -28.00
C SER A 169 -4.73 7.35 -28.87
N ILE A 170 -5.03 6.72 -30.01
CA ILE A 170 -6.07 7.17 -30.94
C ILE A 170 -7.45 6.80 -30.39
N ILE A 171 -7.60 5.54 -29.94
CA ILE A 171 -8.87 5.01 -29.45
C ILE A 171 -9.28 5.64 -28.10
N SER A 172 -8.33 6.02 -27.27
CA SER A 172 -8.62 6.63 -25.95
C SER A 172 -9.32 7.99 -26.03
N ALA A 173 -9.14 8.74 -27.12
CA ALA A 173 -9.74 10.06 -27.28
C ALA A 173 -11.29 9.99 -27.41
N PRO A 174 -11.87 9.27 -28.40
CA PRO A 174 -13.33 9.17 -28.54
C PRO A 174 -13.99 8.48 -27.33
N ILE A 175 -13.37 7.44 -26.77
CA ILE A 175 -13.87 6.78 -25.58
C ILE A 175 -13.93 7.77 -24.41
N SER A 176 -12.89 8.59 -24.21
CA SER A 176 -12.86 9.56 -23.13
C SER A 176 -13.93 10.65 -23.27
N LEU A 177 -14.21 11.09 -24.47
CA LEU A 177 -15.29 12.04 -24.76
C LEU A 177 -16.67 11.46 -24.44
N PHE A 178 -16.93 10.23 -24.87
CA PHE A 178 -18.18 9.53 -24.58
C PHE A 178 -18.44 9.41 -23.07
N PHE A 179 -17.48 8.92 -22.30
CA PHE A 179 -17.65 8.78 -20.84
C PHE A 179 -17.76 10.12 -20.13
N ARG A 180 -17.04 11.15 -20.60
CA ARG A 180 -17.17 12.50 -20.08
C ARG A 180 -18.57 13.07 -20.32
N SER A 181 -19.16 12.80 -21.48
CA SER A 181 -20.54 13.21 -21.79
C SER A 181 -21.55 12.49 -20.89
N LEU A 182 -21.37 11.20 -20.66
CA LEU A 182 -22.21 10.44 -19.74
C LEU A 182 -22.18 10.99 -18.31
N ASP A 183 -21.01 11.39 -17.82
CA ASP A 183 -20.87 11.99 -16.49
C ASP A 183 -21.52 13.38 -16.41
N LEU A 184 -21.42 14.18 -17.47
CA LEU A 184 -22.12 15.47 -17.53
C LEU A 184 -23.62 15.28 -17.48
N LEU A 185 -24.16 14.25 -18.13
CA LEU A 185 -25.60 13.92 -18.09
C LEU A 185 -25.99 13.34 -16.70
N LYS A 186 -25.17 12.54 -16.08
CA LYS A 186 -25.41 11.96 -14.74
C LYS A 186 -25.03 12.90 -13.59
N GLY A 187 -24.18 13.87 -13.83
CA GLY A 187 -23.57 14.75 -12.81
C GLY A 187 -24.54 15.67 -12.08
N SER A 188 -25.80 15.76 -12.51
CA SER A 188 -26.83 16.44 -11.73
C SER A 188 -27.19 15.75 -10.41
N HIS A 189 -26.91 14.43 -10.30
CA HIS A 189 -27.15 13.67 -9.06
C HIS A 189 -26.03 13.84 -8.03
N PHE A 190 -24.76 14.02 -8.46
CA PHE A 190 -23.62 14.15 -7.55
C PHE A 190 -23.50 15.54 -6.89
N LYS A 191 -24.08 16.58 -7.47
CA LYS A 191 -24.09 17.92 -6.87
C LYS A 191 -24.88 18.04 -5.55
N LYS A 192 -25.62 17.00 -5.17
CA LYS A 192 -26.42 16.99 -3.92
C LYS A 192 -25.72 16.33 -2.73
N CYS A 193 -24.55 15.70 -2.91
CA CYS A 193 -23.75 15.22 -1.81
C CYS A 193 -22.79 16.34 -1.37
N ASN A 194 -23.17 17.09 -0.36
CA ASN A 194 -22.24 17.97 0.37
C ASN A 194 -21.27 17.08 1.14
N ILE A 195 -20.16 16.75 0.50
CA ILE A 195 -19.01 16.16 1.21
C ILE A 195 -18.25 17.35 1.80
N ASN A 196 -18.46 17.62 3.08
CA ASN A 196 -17.61 18.53 3.83
C ASN A 196 -16.25 17.85 3.99
N ILE A 197 -15.32 18.19 3.09
CA ILE A 197 -13.91 17.84 3.27
C ILE A 197 -13.35 18.90 4.20
N HIS A 198 -13.21 18.56 5.47
CA HIS A 198 -12.38 19.35 6.38
C HIS A 198 -10.92 19.14 5.99
N SER A 199 -10.31 20.20 5.46
CA SER A 199 -8.88 20.32 5.17
C SER A 199 -8.08 20.45 6.45
#